data_c28c7bc4e8c100f32c1f18ea14a4f5cb
#
_entry.id   c28c7bc4e8c100f32c1f18ea14a4f5cb
#
_cell.length_a   1.000
_cell.length_b   1.000
_cell.length_c   1.000
_cell.angle_alpha   90.00
_cell.angle_beta   90.00
_cell.angle_gamma   90.00
#
_symmetry.space_group_name_H-M   'P 1'
#
loop_
_entity.id
_entity.type
_entity.pdbx_description
1 polymer ?
#
loop_
_entity_poly.entity_id
_entity_poly.type
_entity_poly.pdbx_seq_one_letter_code
_entity_poly.pdbx_strand_id
1 'polypeptide(L)'
;DRFVEKPAPGTAPSNLINAGTYVFEPSVLARIPTGRKVSIERETFPAIVADGGLFAWATDDYWIDTGRPETYRQANLDLIDGRRSFTVPMVEAGADVDPGAEIRHSLVSAGARVAAGVRLEDSVVLRGAVIGPGATVRSSIVMGAIGSDAVVVDSVIGADGSVPPAAVLEHARVPAPPYE
;
A
#
# COMPACT_ATOMS: atom_id res chain seq x y z
N ASP A 1 -31.06 1.89 -10.13
CA ASP A 1 -31.02 1.84 -8.71
C ASP A 1 -30.34 3.07 -8.09
N ARG A 2 -29.25 2.97 -7.32
CA ARG A 2 -28.61 4.14 -6.70
C ARG A 2 -27.11 3.89 -6.47
N PHE A 3 -26.32 4.95 -6.42
CA PHE A 3 -24.94 4.94 -5.96
C PHE A 3 -24.90 5.42 -4.50
N VAL A 4 -24.23 4.68 -3.61
CA VAL A 4 -24.13 5.00 -2.18
C VAL A 4 -22.65 4.99 -1.78
N GLU A 5 -22.14 6.18 -1.44
CA GLU A 5 -20.77 6.36 -0.98
C GLU A 5 -20.72 6.39 0.55
N LYS A 6 -19.92 5.48 1.11
CA LYS A 6 -19.72 5.36 2.57
C LYS A 6 -21.03 5.30 3.37
N PRO A 7 -21.86 4.26 3.17
CA PRO A 7 -23.08 4.10 3.95
C PRO A 7 -22.78 3.99 5.44
N ALA A 8 -23.74 4.34 6.29
CA ALA A 8 -23.61 4.11 7.71
C ALA A 8 -23.43 2.60 8.00
N PRO A 9 -22.72 2.21 9.06
CA PRO A 9 -22.54 0.80 9.41
C PRO A 9 -23.87 0.03 9.44
N GLY A 10 -23.93 -1.10 8.77
CA GLY A 10 -25.12 -1.96 8.69
C GLY A 10 -26.21 -1.48 7.71
N THR A 11 -26.01 -0.36 6.99
CA THR A 11 -27.00 0.16 6.02
C THR A 11 -26.60 -0.04 4.57
N ALA A 12 -25.49 -0.71 4.29
CA ALA A 12 -25.06 -1.00 2.94
C ALA A 12 -26.11 -1.83 2.19
N PRO A 13 -26.52 -1.43 0.96
CA PRO A 13 -27.55 -2.14 0.20
C PRO A 13 -27.06 -3.47 -0.38
N SER A 14 -25.75 -3.68 -0.43
CA SER A 14 -25.09 -4.88 -0.93
C SER A 14 -23.67 -5.00 -0.33
N ASN A 15 -23.01 -6.12 -0.58
CA ASN A 15 -21.59 -6.35 -0.27
C ASN A 15 -20.65 -5.95 -1.43
N LEU A 16 -21.18 -5.41 -2.51
CA LEU A 16 -20.36 -4.86 -3.60
C LEU A 16 -19.77 -3.52 -3.18
N ILE A 17 -18.53 -3.31 -3.55
CA ILE A 17 -17.79 -2.06 -3.33
C ILE A 17 -17.48 -1.38 -4.65
N ASN A 18 -17.30 -0.08 -4.59
CA ASN A 18 -16.76 0.68 -5.71
C ASN A 18 -15.23 0.50 -5.78
N ALA A 19 -14.75 -0.13 -6.83
CA ALA A 19 -13.32 -0.39 -7.03
C ALA A 19 -12.51 0.84 -7.48
N GLY A 20 -13.16 2.01 -7.67
CA GLY A 20 -12.48 3.26 -8.05
C GLY A 20 -11.98 3.31 -9.50
N THR A 21 -12.41 2.39 -10.37
CA THR A 21 -12.04 2.36 -11.78
C THR A 21 -13.25 2.69 -12.64
N TYR A 22 -13.10 3.71 -13.51
CA TYR A 22 -14.20 4.25 -14.31
C TYR A 22 -13.80 4.43 -15.77
N VAL A 23 -14.77 4.19 -16.66
CA VAL A 23 -14.69 4.57 -18.07
C VAL A 23 -15.84 5.51 -18.36
N PHE A 24 -15.54 6.72 -18.83
CA PHE A 24 -16.52 7.76 -19.07
C PHE A 24 -16.57 8.20 -20.53
N GLU A 25 -17.77 8.52 -20.97
CA GLU A 25 -17.93 9.36 -22.16
C GLU A 25 -17.36 10.78 -21.85
N PRO A 26 -16.69 11.43 -22.82
CA PRO A 26 -16.13 12.78 -22.60
C PRO A 26 -17.15 13.82 -22.09
N SER A 27 -18.42 13.64 -22.41
CA SER A 27 -19.52 14.50 -21.95
C SER A 27 -19.69 14.52 -20.43
N VAL A 28 -19.20 13.51 -19.70
CA VAL A 28 -19.24 13.48 -18.23
C VAL A 28 -18.37 14.59 -17.64
N LEU A 29 -17.28 14.98 -18.30
CA LEU A 29 -16.41 16.06 -17.83
C LEU A 29 -17.17 17.40 -17.75
N ALA A 30 -18.14 17.65 -18.61
CA ALA A 30 -18.97 18.84 -18.57
C ALA A 30 -19.92 18.88 -17.36
N ARG A 31 -20.14 17.75 -16.69
CA ARG A 31 -20.96 17.64 -15.48
C ARG A 31 -20.18 17.95 -14.20
N ILE A 32 -18.84 18.06 -14.29
CA ILE A 32 -17.97 18.32 -13.14
C ILE A 32 -17.72 19.83 -13.07
N PRO A 33 -18.22 20.53 -12.04
CA PRO A 33 -17.98 21.96 -11.87
C PRO A 33 -16.48 22.28 -11.79
N THR A 34 -16.08 23.32 -12.52
CA THR A 34 -14.70 23.84 -12.47
C THR A 34 -14.49 24.80 -11.31
N GLY A 35 -13.22 25.02 -10.92
CA GLY A 35 -12.84 26.03 -9.91
C GLY A 35 -13.08 25.62 -8.45
N ARG A 36 -13.56 24.41 -8.17
CA ARG A 36 -13.67 23.85 -6.83
C ARG A 36 -13.39 22.35 -6.79
N LYS A 37 -13.08 21.84 -5.60
CA LYS A 37 -13.00 20.41 -5.36
C LYS A 37 -14.40 19.77 -5.43
N VAL A 38 -14.53 18.69 -6.19
CA VAL A 38 -15.77 17.92 -6.38
C VAL A 38 -15.51 16.46 -6.04
N SER A 39 -16.38 15.83 -5.25
CA SER A 39 -16.40 14.37 -5.14
C SER A 39 -17.29 13.82 -6.24
N ILE A 40 -16.68 13.06 -7.14
CA ILE A 40 -17.40 12.44 -8.25
C ILE A 40 -18.48 11.46 -7.74
N GLU A 41 -18.19 10.73 -6.65
CA GLU A 41 -19.07 9.73 -6.06
C GLU A 41 -20.27 10.36 -5.34
N ARG A 42 -20.09 11.53 -4.76
CA ARG A 42 -21.12 12.20 -3.96
C ARG A 42 -21.98 13.17 -4.76
N GLU A 43 -21.41 13.74 -5.82
CA GLU A 43 -22.08 14.81 -6.59
C GLU A 43 -22.40 14.37 -8.02
N THR A 44 -21.43 13.83 -8.76
CA THR A 44 -21.59 13.55 -10.20
C THR A 44 -22.33 12.24 -10.44
N PHE A 45 -21.97 11.17 -9.75
CA PHE A 45 -22.60 9.85 -9.96
C PHE A 45 -24.08 9.81 -9.63
N PRO A 46 -24.58 10.42 -8.54
CA PRO A 46 -26.01 10.45 -8.29
C PRO A 46 -26.81 11.11 -9.43
N ALA A 47 -26.28 12.16 -10.03
CA ALA A 47 -26.93 12.82 -11.18
C ALA A 47 -26.93 11.93 -12.42
N ILE A 48 -25.82 11.23 -12.71
CA ILE A 48 -25.72 10.28 -13.84
C ILE A 48 -26.64 9.08 -13.63
N VAL A 49 -26.76 8.59 -12.39
CA VAL A 49 -27.72 7.51 -12.04
C VAL A 49 -29.15 7.95 -12.29
N ALA A 50 -29.52 9.17 -11.88
CA ALA A 50 -30.86 9.71 -12.10
C ALA A 50 -31.22 9.79 -13.60
N ASP A 51 -30.23 10.04 -14.45
CA ASP A 51 -30.40 10.05 -15.92
C ASP A 51 -30.34 8.64 -16.54
N GLY A 52 -30.13 7.58 -15.76
CA GLY A 52 -29.99 6.20 -16.25
C GLY A 52 -28.68 5.93 -16.99
N GLY A 53 -27.67 6.79 -16.84
CA GLY A 53 -26.41 6.74 -17.59
C GLY A 53 -25.24 6.09 -16.86
N LEU A 54 -25.41 5.57 -15.63
CA LEU A 54 -24.34 4.89 -14.88
C LEU A 54 -24.58 3.38 -14.87
N PHE A 55 -23.60 2.63 -15.35
CA PHE A 55 -23.59 1.18 -15.35
C PHE A 55 -22.46 0.66 -14.48
N ALA A 56 -22.64 -0.49 -13.85
CA ALA A 56 -21.64 -1.16 -13.06
C ALA A 56 -21.36 -2.56 -13.60
N TRP A 57 -20.08 -2.93 -13.61
CA TRP A 57 -19.66 -4.29 -13.89
C TRP A 57 -19.21 -4.92 -12.58
N ALA A 58 -19.95 -5.90 -12.09
CA ALA A 58 -19.56 -6.67 -10.90
C ALA A 58 -18.57 -7.77 -11.29
N THR A 59 -17.51 -7.92 -10.51
CA THR A 59 -16.50 -8.95 -10.69
C THR A 59 -16.08 -9.50 -9.32
N ASP A 60 -15.63 -10.74 -9.29
CA ASP A 60 -15.01 -11.39 -8.13
C ASP A 60 -13.48 -11.38 -8.21
N ASP A 61 -12.91 -10.56 -9.09
CA ASP A 61 -11.47 -10.40 -9.21
C ASP A 61 -10.87 -9.86 -7.90
N TYR A 62 -9.62 -10.24 -7.66
CA TYR A 62 -8.89 -9.74 -6.51
C TYR A 62 -8.81 -8.20 -6.52
N TRP A 63 -9.27 -7.59 -5.46
CA TRP A 63 -9.16 -6.16 -5.22
C TRP A 63 -8.79 -5.86 -3.77
N ILE A 64 -7.91 -4.90 -3.56
CA ILE A 64 -7.53 -4.40 -2.24
C ILE A 64 -7.27 -2.89 -2.31
N ASP A 65 -7.83 -2.14 -1.36
CA ASP A 65 -7.52 -0.73 -1.19
C ASP A 65 -6.17 -0.59 -0.48
N THR A 66 -5.17 -0.03 -1.16
CA THR A 66 -3.81 0.19 -0.66
C THR A 66 -3.60 1.54 0.01
N GLY A 67 -4.67 2.23 0.38
CA GLY A 67 -4.64 3.54 1.03
C GLY A 67 -4.10 3.54 2.47
N ARG A 68 -3.81 2.37 3.04
CA ARG A 68 -3.23 2.22 4.37
C ARG A 68 -1.95 1.39 4.30
N PRO A 69 -0.97 1.65 5.19
CA PRO A 69 0.28 0.87 5.21
C PRO A 69 0.06 -0.64 5.32
N GLU A 70 -0.88 -1.08 6.14
CA GLU A 70 -1.17 -2.49 6.38
C GLU A 70 -1.67 -3.16 5.09
N THR A 71 -2.61 -2.53 4.38
CA THR A 71 -3.15 -3.05 3.13
C THR A 71 -2.16 -2.91 1.97
N TYR A 72 -1.32 -1.85 1.96
CA TYR A 72 -0.21 -1.74 1.01
C TYR A 72 0.79 -2.88 1.19
N ARG A 73 1.19 -3.16 2.44
CA ARG A 73 2.07 -4.29 2.76
C ARG A 73 1.44 -5.61 2.33
N GLN A 74 0.17 -5.83 2.70
CA GLN A 74 -0.57 -7.05 2.33
C GLN A 74 -0.62 -7.24 0.80
N ALA A 75 -0.91 -6.19 0.03
CA ALA A 75 -0.96 -6.27 -1.42
C ALA A 75 0.38 -6.72 -2.05
N ASN A 76 1.51 -6.29 -1.47
CA ASN A 76 2.84 -6.74 -1.91
C ASN A 76 3.12 -8.20 -1.52
N LEU A 77 2.72 -8.63 -0.33
CA LEU A 77 2.85 -10.02 0.10
C LEU A 77 1.96 -10.95 -0.72
N ASP A 78 0.74 -10.53 -1.07
CA ASP A 78 -0.17 -11.28 -1.93
C ASP A 78 0.40 -11.51 -3.35
N LEU A 79 1.29 -10.64 -3.82
CA LEU A 79 2.04 -10.86 -5.07
C LEU A 79 3.08 -11.98 -4.92
N ILE A 80 3.77 -12.06 -3.77
CA ILE A 80 4.71 -13.14 -3.46
C ILE A 80 3.96 -14.47 -3.35
N ASP A 81 2.80 -14.47 -2.69
CA ASP A 81 1.95 -15.64 -2.48
C ASP A 81 1.23 -16.14 -3.75
N GLY A 82 1.33 -15.41 -4.85
CA GLY A 82 0.65 -15.76 -6.10
C GLY A 82 -0.88 -15.61 -6.05
N ARG A 83 -1.40 -14.76 -5.17
CA ARG A 83 -2.84 -14.45 -5.09
C ARG A 83 -3.33 -13.55 -6.21
N ARG A 84 -2.42 -13.10 -7.06
CA ARG A 84 -2.68 -12.27 -8.25
C ARG A 84 -2.44 -13.10 -9.51
N SER A 85 -2.78 -12.55 -10.67
CA SER A 85 -2.53 -13.17 -11.98
C SER A 85 -1.04 -13.33 -12.32
N PHE A 86 -0.16 -12.73 -11.54
CA PHE A 86 1.30 -12.87 -11.66
C PHE A 86 1.92 -12.87 -10.25
N THR A 87 3.13 -13.41 -10.15
CA THR A 87 3.92 -13.45 -8.92
C THR A 87 5.17 -12.60 -9.06
N VAL A 88 5.69 -12.16 -7.93
CA VAL A 88 7.00 -11.51 -7.85
C VAL A 88 7.93 -12.32 -6.94
N PRO A 89 9.24 -12.34 -7.18
CA PRO A 89 10.18 -12.96 -6.25
C PRO A 89 10.30 -12.14 -4.97
N MET A 90 10.59 -12.78 -3.85
CA MET A 90 10.86 -12.08 -2.57
C MET A 90 12.02 -11.10 -2.69
N VAL A 91 13.02 -11.39 -3.52
CA VAL A 91 14.15 -10.51 -3.78
C VAL A 91 14.17 -10.20 -5.28
N GLU A 92 13.94 -8.95 -5.63
CA GLU A 92 13.96 -8.51 -7.02
C GLU A 92 15.38 -8.45 -7.59
N ALA A 93 15.52 -8.70 -8.89
CA ALA A 93 16.79 -8.52 -9.59
C ALA A 93 17.28 -7.06 -9.45
N GLY A 94 18.52 -6.89 -8.97
CA GLY A 94 19.10 -5.55 -8.68
C GLY A 94 18.93 -5.09 -7.24
N ALA A 95 18.36 -5.88 -6.35
CA ALA A 95 18.52 -5.73 -4.91
C ALA A 95 19.92 -6.23 -4.49
N ASP A 96 20.55 -5.51 -3.56
CA ASP A 96 21.84 -5.88 -2.97
C ASP A 96 21.60 -6.49 -1.59
N VAL A 97 21.54 -7.83 -1.55
CA VAL A 97 21.23 -8.58 -0.32
C VAL A 97 22.41 -9.46 0.04
N ASP A 98 22.95 -9.27 1.24
CA ASP A 98 24.04 -10.09 1.76
C ASP A 98 23.57 -11.56 1.90
N PRO A 99 24.40 -12.54 1.52
CA PRO A 99 24.05 -13.98 1.65
C PRO A 99 23.75 -14.44 3.08
N GLY A 100 24.23 -13.71 4.11
CA GLY A 100 23.95 -13.97 5.51
C GLY A 100 22.66 -13.34 6.03
N ALA A 101 21.87 -12.68 5.17
CA ALA A 101 20.56 -12.15 5.55
C ALA A 101 19.47 -13.23 5.44
N GLU A 102 18.55 -13.23 6.40
CA GLU A 102 17.37 -14.12 6.39
C GLU A 102 16.15 -13.34 5.90
N ILE A 103 15.63 -13.71 4.73
CA ILE A 103 14.44 -13.11 4.13
C ILE A 103 13.30 -14.13 4.20
N ARG A 104 12.26 -13.82 5.00
CA ARG A 104 11.07 -14.65 5.16
C ARG A 104 9.85 -13.85 4.76
N HIS A 105 9.07 -14.37 3.81
CA HIS A 105 7.80 -13.79 3.36
C HIS A 105 7.85 -12.26 3.26
N SER A 106 8.89 -11.73 2.59
CA SER A 106 9.17 -10.29 2.50
C SER A 106 9.61 -9.92 1.10
N LEU A 107 9.23 -8.72 0.66
CA LEU A 107 9.67 -8.15 -0.60
C LEU A 107 10.90 -7.27 -0.38
N VAL A 108 11.95 -7.50 -1.15
CA VAL A 108 13.10 -6.61 -1.24
C VAL A 108 13.22 -6.11 -2.68
N SER A 109 12.90 -4.83 -2.88
CA SER A 109 12.85 -4.23 -4.20
C SER A 109 14.25 -3.92 -4.76
N ALA A 110 14.33 -3.91 -6.09
CA ALA A 110 15.53 -3.51 -6.82
C ALA A 110 16.06 -2.15 -6.34
N GLY A 111 17.36 -2.07 -6.06
CA GLY A 111 18.04 -0.88 -5.53
C GLY A 111 17.94 -0.72 -4.00
N ALA A 112 17.33 -1.65 -3.27
CA ALA A 112 17.46 -1.74 -1.82
C ALA A 112 18.77 -2.45 -1.43
N ARG A 113 19.28 -2.16 -0.24
CA ARG A 113 20.48 -2.80 0.33
C ARG A 113 20.17 -3.41 1.68
N VAL A 114 20.50 -4.69 1.84
CA VAL A 114 20.27 -5.46 3.07
C VAL A 114 21.59 -6.11 3.48
N ALA A 115 22.11 -5.71 4.64
CA ALA A 115 23.41 -6.15 5.12
C ALA A 115 23.37 -7.54 5.79
N ALA A 116 24.55 -8.04 6.16
CA ALA A 116 24.72 -9.34 6.80
C ALA A 116 23.96 -9.46 8.13
N GLY A 117 23.42 -10.64 8.42
CA GLY A 117 22.73 -10.95 9.67
C GLY A 117 21.37 -10.27 9.85
N VAL A 118 20.90 -9.53 8.84
CA VAL A 118 19.54 -8.94 8.87
C VAL A 118 18.48 -10.05 8.82
N ARG A 119 17.39 -9.85 9.59
CA ARG A 119 16.20 -10.70 9.55
C ARG A 119 15.01 -9.88 9.11
N LEU A 120 14.42 -10.25 7.96
CA LEU A 120 13.17 -9.67 7.46
C LEU A 120 12.06 -10.72 7.56
N GLU A 121 10.93 -10.30 8.10
CA GLU A 121 9.72 -11.12 8.18
C GLU A 121 8.48 -10.27 7.90
N ASP A 122 7.60 -10.76 7.01
CA ASP A 122 6.34 -10.10 6.62
C ASP A 122 6.49 -8.61 6.26
N SER A 123 7.60 -8.24 5.63
CA SER A 123 7.99 -6.85 5.43
C SER A 123 8.18 -6.49 3.95
N VAL A 124 8.07 -5.20 3.65
CA VAL A 124 8.30 -4.65 2.31
C VAL A 124 9.43 -3.63 2.38
N VAL A 125 10.55 -3.96 1.74
CA VAL A 125 11.73 -3.10 1.64
C VAL A 125 11.79 -2.53 0.24
N LEU A 126 11.53 -1.23 0.13
CA LEU A 126 11.40 -0.54 -1.14
C LEU A 126 12.74 0.01 -1.64
N ARG A 127 12.74 0.44 -2.91
CA ARG A 127 13.90 1.03 -3.58
C ARG A 127 14.55 2.14 -2.74
N GLY A 128 15.87 2.10 -2.63
CA GLY A 128 16.66 3.08 -1.89
C GLY A 128 16.80 2.81 -0.40
N ALA A 129 16.03 1.88 0.15
CA ALA A 129 16.16 1.49 1.55
C ALA A 129 17.54 0.88 1.83
N VAL A 130 18.07 1.16 3.04
CA VAL A 130 19.35 0.63 3.51
C VAL A 130 19.15 0.04 4.90
N ILE A 131 19.38 -1.26 5.03
CA ILE A 131 19.24 -1.96 6.31
C ILE A 131 20.62 -2.41 6.79
N GLY A 132 21.03 -1.88 7.93
CA GLY A 132 22.33 -2.14 8.56
C GLY A 132 22.43 -3.56 9.14
N PRO A 133 23.66 -4.05 9.36
CA PRO A 133 23.93 -5.42 9.78
C PRO A 133 23.23 -5.77 11.11
N GLY A 134 22.77 -7.00 11.24
CA GLY A 134 22.12 -7.54 12.42
C GLY A 134 20.72 -7.01 12.73
N ALA A 135 20.20 -6.06 11.95
CA ALA A 135 18.88 -5.50 12.19
C ALA A 135 17.75 -6.54 12.00
N THR A 136 16.67 -6.37 12.76
CA THR A 136 15.46 -7.20 12.66
C THR A 136 14.28 -6.32 12.27
N VAL A 137 13.58 -6.68 11.19
CA VAL A 137 12.44 -5.93 10.67
C VAL A 137 11.27 -6.88 10.48
N ARG A 138 10.15 -6.61 11.14
CA ARG A 138 8.93 -7.41 11.04
C ARG A 138 7.72 -6.54 10.74
N SER A 139 6.82 -7.07 9.93
CA SER A 139 5.53 -6.47 9.60
C SER A 139 5.62 -4.99 9.19
N SER A 140 6.73 -4.58 8.58
CA SER A 140 7.07 -3.17 8.37
C SER A 140 7.27 -2.82 6.90
N ILE A 141 7.18 -1.52 6.60
CA ILE A 141 7.49 -0.95 5.28
C ILE A 141 8.71 -0.04 5.44
N VAL A 142 9.75 -0.28 4.63
CA VAL A 142 11.01 0.46 4.73
C VAL A 142 11.36 1.09 3.39
N MET A 143 11.51 2.41 3.38
CA MET A 143 11.99 3.21 2.27
C MET A 143 13.31 3.94 2.61
N GLY A 144 13.56 4.17 3.90
CA GLY A 144 14.70 4.91 4.43
C GLY A 144 15.80 4.01 4.99
N ALA A 145 16.48 4.48 6.02
CA ALA A 145 17.63 3.81 6.61
C ALA A 145 17.33 3.19 7.98
N ILE A 146 17.79 1.96 8.20
CA ILE A 146 17.76 1.29 9.50
C ILE A 146 19.21 0.99 9.91
N GLY A 147 19.59 1.46 11.10
CA GLY A 147 20.93 1.24 11.68
C GLY A 147 21.16 -0.21 12.09
N SER A 148 22.44 -0.55 12.35
CA SER A 148 22.83 -1.89 12.79
C SER A 148 22.15 -2.28 14.10
N ASP A 149 21.81 -3.57 14.21
CA ASP A 149 21.19 -4.19 15.40
C ASP A 149 19.87 -3.56 15.85
N ALA A 150 19.27 -2.68 15.03
CA ALA A 150 17.97 -2.09 15.32
C ALA A 150 16.83 -3.10 15.15
N VAL A 151 15.78 -2.94 15.95
CA VAL A 151 14.56 -3.75 15.88
C VAL A 151 13.40 -2.87 15.48
N VAL A 152 12.75 -3.19 14.37
CA VAL A 152 11.63 -2.41 13.80
C VAL A 152 10.45 -3.35 13.58
N VAL A 153 9.33 -3.07 14.26
CA VAL A 153 8.13 -3.91 14.22
C VAL A 153 6.91 -3.04 13.91
N ASP A 154 6.05 -3.52 13.02
CA ASP A 154 4.79 -2.90 12.64
C ASP A 154 4.90 -1.38 12.41
N SER A 155 5.91 -0.99 11.63
CA SER A 155 6.34 0.39 11.48
C SER A 155 6.52 0.79 10.02
N VAL A 156 6.48 2.09 9.75
CA VAL A 156 6.76 2.66 8.43
C VAL A 156 7.96 3.58 8.52
N ILE A 157 9.04 3.24 7.82
CA ILE A 157 10.22 4.08 7.71
C ILE A 157 10.20 4.72 6.32
N GLY A 158 9.84 5.99 6.27
CA GLY A 158 9.77 6.78 5.04
C GLY A 158 11.13 7.02 4.39
N ALA A 159 11.15 7.55 3.17
CA ALA A 159 12.39 7.74 2.40
C ALA A 159 13.43 8.64 3.14
N ASP A 160 12.96 9.66 3.84
CA ASP A 160 13.79 10.54 4.67
C ASP A 160 13.94 10.04 6.12
N GLY A 161 13.37 8.87 6.42
CA GLY A 161 13.41 8.25 7.74
C GLY A 161 14.74 7.57 8.03
N SER A 162 15.22 7.73 9.25
CA SER A 162 16.42 7.05 9.73
C SER A 162 16.21 6.51 11.15
N VAL A 163 16.50 5.24 11.34
CA VAL A 163 16.46 4.55 12.63
C VAL A 163 17.89 4.40 13.14
N PRO A 164 18.22 4.92 14.31
CA PRO A 164 19.58 4.77 14.89
C PRO A 164 19.96 3.30 15.13
N PRO A 165 21.27 3.00 15.18
CA PRO A 165 21.74 1.68 15.60
C PRO A 165 21.19 1.26 16.96
N ALA A 166 20.88 -0.04 17.12
CA ALA A 166 20.33 -0.67 18.32
C ALA A 166 19.01 -0.07 18.85
N ALA A 167 18.37 0.81 18.10
CA ALA A 167 17.06 1.34 18.47
C ALA A 167 15.96 0.29 18.33
N VAL A 168 14.95 0.35 19.18
CA VAL A 168 13.75 -0.48 19.11
C VAL A 168 12.55 0.42 18.80
N LEU A 169 11.86 0.13 17.71
CA LEU A 169 10.67 0.84 17.27
C LEU A 169 9.52 -0.14 17.06
N GLU A 170 8.38 0.19 17.63
CA GLU A 170 7.12 -0.53 17.43
C GLU A 170 6.00 0.46 17.10
N HIS A 171 5.14 0.11 16.15
CA HIS A 171 4.00 0.92 15.71
C HIS A 171 4.36 2.37 15.35
N ALA A 172 5.55 2.59 14.81
CA ALA A 172 6.11 3.92 14.56
C ALA A 172 5.99 4.33 13.07
N ARG A 173 5.97 5.64 12.85
CA ARG A 173 6.18 6.25 11.53
C ARG A 173 7.35 7.22 11.61
N VAL A 174 8.37 7.02 10.78
CA VAL A 174 9.61 7.80 10.80
C VAL A 174 9.89 8.33 9.39
N PRO A 175 10.00 9.63 9.18
CA PRO A 175 9.63 10.69 10.13
C PRO A 175 8.16 10.64 10.50
N ALA A 176 7.81 11.22 11.63
CA ALA A 176 6.40 11.37 11.99
C ALA A 176 5.65 12.14 10.87
N PRO A 177 4.42 11.75 10.53
CA PRO A 177 3.65 12.46 9.51
C PRO A 177 3.44 13.93 9.93
N PRO A 178 3.46 14.88 8.97
CA PRO A 178 3.37 16.30 9.29
C PRO A 178 2.00 16.74 9.84
N TYR A 179 1.03 15.83 9.83
CA TYR A 179 -0.34 16.08 10.32
C TYR A 179 -0.85 14.84 11.06
N GLU A 180 -1.27 15.02 12.31
CA GLU A 180 -2.23 14.16 13.01
C GLU A 180 -3.63 14.74 12.93
#